data_6319894c22a19c8b223fb19682841014
#
_entry.id   6319894c22a19c8b223fb19682841014
#
_cell.length_a   1.000
_cell.length_b   1.000
_cell.length_c   1.000
_cell.angle_alpha   90.00
_cell.angle_beta   90.00
_cell.angle_gamma   90.00
#
_symmetry.space_group_name_H-M   'P 1'
#
loop_
_entity.id
_entity.type
_entity.pdbx_description
1 polymer ?
#
loop_
_entity_poly.entity_id
_entity_poly.type
_entity_poly.pdbx_seq_one_letter_code
_entity_poly.pdbx_strand_id
1 'polypeptide(L)'
;MTSNETTAGALLPPLSCYASLVPYYDAGGITIYHGDSRKILPMLGRFDLLMTDPPYGIGFAAQPTTGGRKRGQKKEQWDDEAIEEWVLHQAMARADKRVIWGGNYYNLPAARCILSWYKPDAPPSMGNVEYAWTNLDQNSRQISRSIAATNPERLGHPTQKPLHVISWAIQQAGEAQTILDPLAGSGTTGHAAKNFGKRCVMIEREERYCEIAARRLAQEVLPFSSHNTKLSDSPSCSDQR
;
A
#
# COMPACT_ATOMS: atom_id res chain seq x y z
N MET A 1 41.05 3.19 -28.04
CA MET A 1 41.22 3.71 -26.64
C MET A 1 39.82 4.07 -26.18
N THR A 2 39.16 3.13 -25.54
CA THR A 2 37.80 3.25 -25.06
C THR A 2 37.87 3.41 -23.53
N SER A 3 37.58 4.62 -23.07
CA SER A 3 37.51 4.92 -21.62
C SER A 3 36.19 4.40 -21.05
N ASN A 4 36.28 3.38 -20.24
CA ASN A 4 35.21 2.93 -19.34
C ASN A 4 34.97 3.99 -18.25
N GLU A 5 33.92 4.76 -18.36
CA GLU A 5 33.38 5.51 -17.22
C GLU A 5 32.60 4.56 -16.32
N THR A 6 33.24 4.20 -15.22
CA THR A 6 32.62 3.48 -14.10
C THR A 6 31.65 4.41 -13.41
N THR A 7 30.35 4.15 -13.54
CA THR A 7 29.29 4.83 -12.80
C THR A 7 29.52 4.59 -11.31
N ALA A 8 29.98 5.62 -10.59
CA ALA A 8 30.12 5.62 -9.15
C ALA A 8 28.74 5.42 -8.51
N GLY A 9 28.55 4.30 -7.84
CA GLY A 9 27.39 4.01 -7.04
C GLY A 9 27.25 5.10 -5.97
N ALA A 10 26.10 5.77 -5.93
CA ALA A 10 25.80 6.75 -4.91
C ALA A 10 25.89 6.07 -3.54
N LEU A 11 26.90 6.44 -2.76
CA LEU A 11 27.06 6.01 -1.37
C LEU A 11 25.81 6.44 -0.59
N LEU A 12 25.20 5.48 0.08
CA LEU A 12 24.14 5.74 1.06
C LEU A 12 24.66 6.74 2.10
N PRO A 13 23.88 7.76 2.48
CA PRO A 13 24.28 8.64 3.55
C PRO A 13 24.49 7.82 4.83
N PRO A 14 25.48 8.18 5.66
CA PRO A 14 25.81 7.42 6.85
C PRO A 14 24.61 7.36 7.80
N LEU A 15 24.44 6.24 8.51
CA LEU A 15 23.39 6.01 9.50
C LEU A 15 23.23 7.12 10.55
N SER A 16 24.25 7.95 10.74
CA SER A 16 24.22 9.13 11.62
C SER A 16 23.20 10.20 11.19
N CYS A 17 22.78 10.26 9.91
CA CYS A 17 21.75 11.18 9.46
C CYS A 17 20.34 10.77 9.93
N TYR A 18 20.14 9.51 10.33
CA TYR A 18 18.88 8.98 10.82
C TYR A 18 18.63 9.22 12.32
N ALA A 19 19.61 9.73 13.04
CA ALA A 19 19.59 9.88 14.50
C ALA A 19 18.53 10.89 15.03
N SER A 20 17.80 11.59 14.16
CA SER A 20 16.79 12.58 14.56
C SER A 20 15.33 12.20 14.23
N LEU A 21 15.10 11.10 13.51
CA LEU A 21 13.75 10.63 13.21
C LEU A 21 13.30 9.61 14.25
N VAL A 22 12.43 10.05 15.17
CA VAL A 22 11.80 9.15 16.15
C VAL A 22 10.56 8.54 15.48
N PRO A 23 10.49 7.21 15.34
CA PRO A 23 9.30 6.56 14.80
C PRO A 23 8.14 6.66 15.78
N TYR A 24 6.94 6.84 15.25
CA TYR A 24 5.68 6.73 16.00
C TYR A 24 5.39 5.26 16.38
N TYR A 25 5.78 4.35 15.48
CA TYR A 25 5.67 2.90 15.67
C TYR A 25 6.84 2.21 14.99
N ASP A 26 7.44 1.22 15.65
CA ASP A 26 8.51 0.41 15.09
C ASP A 26 8.48 -1.01 15.68
N ALA A 27 7.86 -1.94 14.97
CA ALA A 27 7.82 -3.34 15.36
C ALA A 27 7.52 -4.25 14.15
N GLY A 28 8.01 -5.51 14.22
CA GLY A 28 7.72 -6.52 13.20
C GLY A 28 8.21 -6.15 11.79
N GLY A 29 9.26 -5.34 11.69
CA GLY A 29 9.78 -4.85 10.40
C GLY A 29 8.99 -3.70 9.79
N ILE A 30 7.99 -3.16 10.50
CA ILE A 30 7.18 -2.04 10.05
C ILE A 30 7.48 -0.81 10.90
N THR A 31 7.83 0.28 10.23
CA THR A 31 8.11 1.57 10.86
C THR A 31 7.09 2.61 10.37
N ILE A 32 6.49 3.37 11.29
CA ILE A 32 5.62 4.50 10.97
C ILE A 32 6.27 5.78 11.48
N TYR A 33 6.41 6.76 10.62
CA TYR A 33 6.76 8.13 10.99
C TYR A 33 5.53 9.02 10.95
N HIS A 34 5.21 9.67 12.07
CA HIS A 34 4.20 10.72 12.11
C HIS A 34 4.82 12.02 11.63
N GLY A 35 4.31 12.57 10.52
CA GLY A 35 4.76 13.85 10.00
C GLY A 35 4.54 14.06 8.50
N ASP A 36 5.09 15.15 8.03
CA ASP A 36 4.97 15.57 6.64
C ASP A 36 6.00 14.86 5.76
N SER A 37 5.52 14.16 4.73
CA SER A 37 6.37 13.44 3.76
C SER A 37 7.37 14.35 3.07
N ARG A 38 7.05 15.63 2.85
CA ARG A 38 7.97 16.63 2.28
C ARG A 38 9.25 16.78 3.10
N LYS A 39 9.13 16.61 4.42
CA LYS A 39 10.24 16.77 5.38
C LYS A 39 10.96 15.45 5.65
N ILE A 40 10.22 14.35 5.65
CA ILE A 40 10.75 13.03 6.06
C ILE A 40 11.39 12.30 4.88
N LEU A 41 10.77 12.33 3.69
CA LEU A 41 11.31 11.65 2.51
C LEU A 41 12.79 11.97 2.23
N PRO A 42 13.24 13.24 2.29
CA PRO A 42 14.65 13.56 2.05
C PRO A 42 15.64 12.85 2.98
N MET A 43 15.17 12.44 4.16
CA MET A 43 15.99 11.80 5.19
C MET A 43 16.03 10.26 5.05
N LEU A 44 15.18 9.68 4.19
CA LEU A 44 15.10 8.24 3.99
C LEU A 44 16.07 7.75 2.90
N GLY A 45 16.50 6.50 3.02
CA GLY A 45 17.29 5.79 2.04
C GLY A 45 16.49 5.29 0.83
N ARG A 46 17.02 4.25 0.18
CA ARG A 46 16.38 3.58 -0.96
C ARG A 46 15.59 2.36 -0.50
N PHE A 47 14.61 2.01 -1.32
CA PHE A 47 13.69 0.89 -1.13
C PHE A 47 13.58 0.07 -2.42
N ASP A 48 13.16 -1.18 -2.30
CA ASP A 48 12.91 -2.01 -3.47
C ASP A 48 11.59 -1.63 -4.14
N LEU A 49 10.58 -1.19 -3.35
CA LEU A 49 9.24 -0.90 -3.84
C LEU A 49 8.67 0.37 -3.20
N LEU A 50 8.21 1.31 -4.04
CA LEU A 50 7.25 2.32 -3.67
C LEU A 50 5.84 1.75 -3.91
N MET A 51 5.02 1.69 -2.86
CA MET A 51 3.61 1.33 -2.92
C MET A 51 2.81 2.43 -2.24
N THR A 52 2.06 3.22 -3.00
CA THR A 52 1.36 4.39 -2.44
C THR A 52 0.04 4.66 -3.14
N ASP A 53 -0.88 5.30 -2.40
CA ASP A 53 -2.21 5.71 -2.84
C ASP A 53 -2.41 7.20 -2.48
N PRO A 54 -1.79 8.12 -3.24
CA PRO A 54 -1.84 9.54 -2.93
C PRO A 54 -3.24 10.13 -3.13
N PRO A 55 -3.60 11.22 -2.44
CA PRO A 55 -4.87 11.93 -2.66
C PRO A 55 -4.94 12.47 -4.08
N TYR A 56 -6.07 12.27 -4.75
CA TYR A 56 -6.23 12.58 -6.19
C TYR A 56 -6.64 14.02 -6.47
N GLY A 57 -7.00 14.81 -5.47
CA GLY A 57 -7.46 16.19 -5.65
C GLY A 57 -8.84 16.29 -6.30
N ILE A 58 -9.63 15.21 -6.26
CA ILE A 58 -10.96 15.17 -6.90
C ILE A 58 -12.11 15.43 -5.92
N GLY A 59 -11.78 15.79 -4.67
CA GLY A 59 -12.78 16.10 -3.64
C GLY A 59 -13.69 14.91 -3.27
N PHE A 60 -13.21 13.68 -3.49
CA PHE A 60 -14.01 12.47 -3.21
C PHE A 60 -14.41 12.37 -1.73
N ALA A 61 -13.53 12.80 -0.83
CA ALA A 61 -13.81 12.86 0.60
C ALA A 61 -14.99 13.80 0.95
N ALA A 62 -15.27 14.76 0.08
CA ALA A 62 -16.34 15.76 0.26
C ALA A 62 -17.67 15.31 -0.31
N GLN A 63 -17.74 14.26 -1.15
CA GLN A 63 -18.97 13.81 -1.77
C GLN A 63 -19.90 13.16 -0.72
N PRO A 64 -21.21 13.45 -0.74
CA PRO A 64 -22.16 12.77 0.13
C PRO A 64 -22.19 11.29 -0.28
N THR A 65 -21.62 10.43 0.56
CA THR A 65 -21.75 8.99 0.36
C THR A 65 -23.21 8.61 0.62
N THR A 66 -23.79 7.82 -0.27
CA THR A 66 -25.16 7.27 -0.18
C THR A 66 -25.37 6.32 1.02
N GLY A 67 -24.44 6.27 1.95
CA GLY A 67 -24.43 5.49 3.19
C GLY A 67 -24.32 6.38 4.41
N GLY A 68 -25.31 7.27 4.63
CA GLY A 68 -25.60 7.84 5.95
C GLY A 68 -24.42 8.47 6.71
N ARG A 69 -23.88 9.60 6.25
CA ARG A 69 -23.13 10.49 7.14
C ARG A 69 -24.04 10.90 8.31
N LYS A 70 -23.63 10.58 9.54
CA LYS A 70 -24.30 11.14 10.72
C LYS A 70 -24.17 12.66 10.68
N ARG A 71 -25.30 13.36 10.79
CA ARG A 71 -25.40 14.83 10.85
C ARG A 71 -24.39 15.34 11.91
N GLY A 72 -23.37 16.12 11.50
CA GLY A 72 -22.37 16.71 12.41
C GLY A 72 -20.92 16.23 12.24
N GLN A 73 -20.61 15.31 11.34
CA GLN A 73 -19.20 14.98 11.05
C GLN A 73 -18.55 16.11 10.24
N LYS A 74 -17.38 16.58 10.70
CA LYS A 74 -16.55 17.55 9.98
C LYS A 74 -16.23 17.00 8.59
N LYS A 75 -16.32 17.86 7.57
CA LYS A 75 -15.89 17.58 6.21
C LYS A 75 -14.39 17.30 6.26
N GLU A 76 -13.98 16.13 5.86
CA GLU A 76 -12.56 15.82 5.73
C GLU A 76 -12.05 16.45 4.44
N GLN A 77 -10.96 17.21 4.51
CA GLN A 77 -10.42 18.02 3.41
C GLN A 77 -9.12 17.46 2.83
N TRP A 78 -8.70 16.27 3.26
CA TRP A 78 -7.42 15.69 2.87
C TRP A 78 -7.33 15.34 1.36
N ASP A 79 -8.44 15.22 0.64
CA ASP A 79 -8.51 14.93 -0.79
C ASP A 79 -8.98 16.15 -1.61
N ASP A 80 -9.06 17.33 -1.01
CA ASP A 80 -9.43 18.56 -1.72
C ASP A 80 -8.27 19.04 -2.63
N GLU A 81 -7.04 18.65 -2.35
CA GLU A 81 -5.86 18.95 -3.14
C GLU A 81 -5.05 17.67 -3.43
N ALA A 82 -4.62 17.51 -4.69
CA ALA A 82 -3.65 16.48 -5.05
C ALA A 82 -2.32 16.74 -4.33
N ILE A 83 -1.57 15.68 -4.06
CA ILE A 83 -0.21 15.87 -3.55
C ILE A 83 0.63 16.61 -4.60
N GLU A 84 1.50 17.49 -4.14
CA GLU A 84 2.45 18.17 -5.00
C GLU A 84 3.33 17.17 -5.77
N GLU A 85 3.38 17.29 -7.09
CA GLU A 85 4.07 16.32 -7.98
C GLU A 85 5.54 16.08 -7.57
N TRP A 86 6.23 17.11 -7.08
CA TRP A 86 7.62 16.96 -6.67
C TRP A 86 7.79 16.00 -5.48
N VAL A 87 6.80 15.89 -4.58
CA VAL A 87 6.82 14.93 -3.46
C VAL A 87 6.71 13.50 -4.00
N LEU A 88 5.80 13.30 -4.96
CA LEU A 88 5.66 12.00 -5.63
C LEU A 88 6.95 11.63 -6.38
N HIS A 89 7.55 12.57 -7.10
CA HIS A 89 8.84 12.37 -7.78
C HIS A 89 9.98 12.05 -6.78
N GLN A 90 10.02 12.69 -5.63
CA GLN A 90 10.97 12.36 -4.58
C GLN A 90 10.78 10.94 -4.04
N ALA A 91 9.54 10.51 -3.83
CA ALA A 91 9.24 9.14 -3.42
C ALA A 91 9.64 8.13 -4.50
N MET A 92 9.32 8.43 -5.77
CA MET A 92 9.70 7.61 -6.91
C MET A 92 11.21 7.44 -7.07
N ALA A 93 11.99 8.50 -6.79
CA ALA A 93 13.45 8.45 -6.85
C ALA A 93 14.07 7.55 -5.78
N ARG A 94 13.33 7.18 -4.73
CA ARG A 94 13.78 6.34 -3.63
C ARG A 94 13.47 4.86 -3.80
N ALA A 95 12.80 4.47 -4.88
CA ALA A 95 12.45 3.07 -5.08
C ALA A 95 12.75 2.61 -6.50
N ASP A 96 13.18 1.35 -6.61
CA ASP A 96 13.48 0.74 -7.91
C ASP A 96 12.19 0.35 -8.64
N LYS A 97 11.26 -0.30 -7.94
CA LYS A 97 9.92 -0.64 -8.41
C LYS A 97 8.90 0.33 -7.84
N ARG A 98 7.87 0.63 -8.59
CA ARG A 98 6.88 1.65 -8.23
C ARG A 98 5.49 1.19 -8.62
N VAL A 99 4.56 1.30 -7.68
CA VAL A 99 3.14 1.07 -7.86
C VAL A 99 2.41 2.25 -7.22
N ILE A 100 1.75 3.06 -8.04
CA ILE A 100 1.10 4.31 -7.62
C ILE A 100 -0.37 4.22 -8.01
N TRP A 101 -1.23 3.99 -7.02
CA TRP A 101 -2.67 3.99 -7.22
C TRP A 101 -3.15 5.39 -7.58
N GLY A 102 -4.15 5.48 -8.46
CA GLY A 102 -4.57 6.77 -8.99
C GLY A 102 -3.54 7.47 -9.86
N GLY A 103 -2.51 6.75 -10.35
CA GLY A 103 -1.45 7.34 -11.18
C GLY A 103 -1.94 8.04 -12.46
N ASN A 104 -3.18 7.76 -12.88
CA ASN A 104 -3.85 8.46 -13.99
C ASN A 104 -4.22 9.92 -13.68
N TYR A 105 -4.14 10.36 -12.41
CA TYR A 105 -4.38 11.75 -12.00
C TYR A 105 -3.09 12.59 -11.95
N TYR A 106 -1.93 11.97 -12.23
CA TYR A 106 -0.60 12.59 -12.16
C TYR A 106 0.09 12.55 -13.50
N ASN A 107 1.02 13.49 -13.73
CA ASN A 107 1.85 13.51 -14.92
C ASN A 107 2.99 12.49 -14.78
N LEU A 108 2.70 11.23 -15.05
CA LEU A 108 3.65 10.11 -14.97
C LEU A 108 4.06 9.65 -16.38
N PRO A 109 5.28 9.09 -16.54
CA PRO A 109 5.73 8.54 -17.81
C PRO A 109 4.81 7.45 -18.35
N ALA A 110 4.89 7.17 -19.65
CA ALA A 110 4.20 6.02 -20.23
C ALA A 110 4.60 4.72 -19.52
N ALA A 111 3.63 3.88 -19.19
CA ALA A 111 3.83 2.63 -18.50
C ALA A 111 3.48 1.44 -19.39
N ARG A 112 4.35 0.41 -19.40
CA ARG A 112 4.05 -0.88 -20.04
C ARG A 112 3.03 -1.68 -19.26
N CYS A 113 3.08 -1.61 -17.92
CA CYS A 113 2.22 -2.33 -17.01
C CYS A 113 1.33 -1.37 -16.21
N ILE A 114 0.04 -1.56 -16.31
CA ILE A 114 -0.96 -0.96 -15.43
C ILE A 114 -1.58 -2.07 -14.60
N LEU A 115 -1.65 -1.87 -13.30
CA LEU A 115 -2.46 -2.73 -12.43
C LEU A 115 -3.85 -2.11 -12.29
N SER A 116 -4.89 -2.93 -12.28
CA SER A 116 -6.25 -2.44 -12.13
C SER A 116 -7.05 -3.27 -11.13
N TRP A 117 -7.89 -2.60 -10.36
CA TRP A 117 -8.87 -3.22 -9.49
C TRP A 117 -10.27 -2.96 -10.06
N TYR A 118 -10.90 -4.04 -10.53
CA TYR A 118 -12.28 -4.05 -10.97
C TYR A 118 -13.22 -4.36 -9.81
N LYS A 119 -14.23 -3.53 -9.66
CA LYS A 119 -15.27 -3.56 -8.62
C LYS A 119 -16.61 -3.95 -9.26
N PRO A 120 -16.97 -5.25 -9.32
CA PRO A 120 -18.17 -5.70 -10.05
C PRO A 120 -19.48 -5.19 -9.48
N ASP A 121 -19.49 -4.80 -8.22
CA ASP A 121 -20.65 -4.29 -7.48
C ASP A 121 -20.62 -2.78 -7.25
N ALA A 122 -19.79 -2.04 -7.99
CA ALA A 122 -19.75 -0.60 -7.88
C ALA A 122 -21.06 0.01 -8.39
N PRO A 123 -21.68 0.93 -7.61
CA PRO A 123 -22.88 1.63 -8.06
C PRO A 123 -22.55 2.54 -9.26
N PRO A 124 -23.54 2.88 -10.11
CA PRO A 124 -23.31 3.71 -11.30
C PRO A 124 -22.67 5.08 -11.02
N SER A 125 -22.81 5.59 -9.80
CA SER A 125 -22.19 6.86 -9.36
C SER A 125 -20.71 6.73 -8.99
N MET A 126 -20.14 5.51 -8.99
CA MET A 126 -18.77 5.23 -8.62
C MET A 126 -18.04 4.55 -9.78
N GLY A 127 -16.82 4.97 -10.08
CA GLY A 127 -15.99 4.27 -11.06
C GLY A 127 -15.79 2.80 -10.65
N ASN A 128 -16.06 1.88 -11.58
CA ASN A 128 -15.94 0.44 -11.33
C ASN A 128 -14.53 -0.09 -11.50
N VAL A 129 -13.58 0.72 -11.94
CA VAL A 129 -12.16 0.36 -12.07
C VAL A 129 -11.31 1.42 -11.40
N GLU A 130 -10.32 0.99 -10.63
CA GLU A 130 -9.22 1.83 -10.17
C GLU A 130 -7.92 1.35 -10.77
N TYR A 131 -7.03 2.30 -11.10
CA TYR A 131 -5.78 2.03 -11.79
C TYR A 131 -4.59 2.36 -10.90
N ALA A 132 -3.55 1.53 -10.99
CA ALA A 132 -2.24 1.87 -10.48
C ALA A 132 -1.25 1.93 -11.65
N TRP A 133 -0.59 3.08 -11.78
CA TRP A 133 0.57 3.24 -12.64
C TRP A 133 1.75 2.45 -12.08
N THR A 134 2.53 1.81 -12.95
CA THR A 134 3.73 1.10 -12.53
C THR A 134 4.88 1.30 -13.52
N ASN A 135 6.11 1.10 -13.04
CA ASN A 135 7.28 0.96 -13.90
C ASN A 135 7.70 -0.51 -14.11
N LEU A 136 6.81 -1.45 -13.82
CA LEU A 136 7.10 -2.88 -13.97
C LEU A 136 7.19 -3.27 -15.46
N ASP A 137 8.19 -4.09 -15.78
CA ASP A 137 8.38 -4.60 -17.14
C ASP A 137 7.62 -5.91 -17.35
N GLN A 138 6.30 -5.80 -17.37
CA GLN A 138 5.38 -6.93 -17.59
C GLN A 138 4.09 -6.45 -18.25
N ASN A 139 3.22 -7.38 -18.66
CA ASN A 139 1.89 -7.04 -19.16
C ASN A 139 0.99 -6.55 -18.02
N SER A 140 0.05 -5.67 -18.36
CA SER A 140 -0.98 -5.20 -17.41
C SER A 140 -1.76 -6.36 -16.79
N ARG A 141 -2.16 -6.19 -15.54
CA ARG A 141 -2.89 -7.18 -14.75
C ARG A 141 -4.10 -6.56 -14.10
N GLN A 142 -5.11 -7.38 -13.87
CA GLN A 142 -6.34 -6.98 -13.20
C GLN A 142 -6.69 -7.95 -12.08
N ILE A 143 -7.16 -7.38 -10.95
CA ILE A 143 -7.84 -8.13 -9.90
C ILE A 143 -9.32 -7.74 -9.88
N SER A 144 -10.21 -8.71 -9.68
CA SER A 144 -11.63 -8.46 -9.46
C SER A 144 -11.95 -8.67 -7.98
N ARG A 145 -12.51 -7.65 -7.32
CA ARG A 145 -12.91 -7.73 -5.92
C ARG A 145 -14.10 -6.83 -5.65
N SER A 146 -15.15 -7.40 -5.08
CA SER A 146 -16.37 -6.70 -4.68
C SER A 146 -16.11 -5.69 -3.56
N ILE A 147 -16.75 -4.51 -3.64
CA ILE A 147 -16.73 -3.52 -2.55
C ILE A 147 -17.37 -4.10 -1.30
N ALA A 148 -18.48 -4.82 -1.45
CA ALA A 148 -19.18 -5.45 -0.32
C ALA A 148 -18.28 -6.42 0.46
N ALA A 149 -17.44 -7.18 -0.24
CA ALA A 149 -16.48 -8.09 0.38
C ALA A 149 -15.35 -7.36 1.13
N THR A 150 -15.08 -6.09 0.80
CA THR A 150 -14.00 -5.30 1.39
C THR A 150 -14.46 -4.34 2.49
N ASN A 151 -15.77 -4.05 2.57
CA ASN A 151 -16.33 -3.14 3.57
C ASN A 151 -16.02 -3.52 5.03
N PRO A 152 -16.03 -4.79 5.44
CA PRO A 152 -15.68 -5.19 6.80
C PRO A 152 -14.25 -4.83 7.20
N GLU A 153 -13.35 -4.64 6.24
CA GLU A 153 -11.95 -4.29 6.47
C GLU A 153 -11.74 -2.79 6.75
N ARG A 154 -12.77 -1.96 6.55
CA ARG A 154 -12.66 -0.50 6.72
C ARG A 154 -12.69 -0.10 8.19
N LEU A 155 -11.58 0.43 8.66
CA LEU A 155 -11.38 0.88 10.04
C LEU A 155 -11.36 2.41 10.14
N GLY A 156 -12.43 3.06 9.67
CA GLY A 156 -12.62 4.50 9.88
C GLY A 156 -11.92 5.43 8.88
N HIS A 157 -11.14 4.93 7.91
CA HIS A 157 -10.63 5.74 6.80
C HIS A 157 -11.58 5.62 5.59
N PRO A 158 -12.12 6.72 5.06
CA PRO A 158 -13.21 6.67 4.06
C PRO A 158 -12.79 6.06 2.72
N THR A 159 -11.51 6.16 2.35
CA THR A 159 -10.97 5.65 1.09
C THR A 159 -9.91 4.58 1.28
N GLN A 160 -9.94 3.88 2.42
CA GLN A 160 -9.00 2.80 2.67
C GLN A 160 -9.01 1.78 1.53
N LYS A 161 -7.83 1.57 0.92
CA LYS A 161 -7.65 0.51 -0.07
C LYS A 161 -7.76 -0.86 0.63
N PRO A 162 -8.46 -1.84 0.04
CA PRO A 162 -8.59 -3.16 0.65
C PRO A 162 -7.23 -3.86 0.80
N LEU A 163 -7.02 -4.54 1.91
CA LEU A 163 -5.79 -5.28 2.19
C LEU A 163 -5.46 -6.28 1.09
N HIS A 164 -6.47 -6.98 0.58
CA HIS A 164 -6.32 -7.96 -0.48
C HIS A 164 -5.80 -7.35 -1.80
N VAL A 165 -6.26 -6.15 -2.14
CA VAL A 165 -5.84 -5.43 -3.35
C VAL A 165 -4.39 -4.99 -3.24
N ILE A 166 -3.99 -4.42 -2.09
CA ILE A 166 -2.60 -4.02 -1.84
C ILE A 166 -1.67 -5.24 -1.77
N SER A 167 -2.10 -6.32 -1.10
CA SER A 167 -1.34 -7.58 -1.06
C SER A 167 -1.09 -8.15 -2.46
N TRP A 168 -2.12 -8.17 -3.30
CA TRP A 168 -1.98 -8.58 -4.68
C TRP A 168 -1.03 -7.68 -5.47
N ALA A 169 -1.11 -6.37 -5.31
CA ALA A 169 -0.23 -5.43 -6.00
C ALA A 169 1.24 -5.59 -5.57
N ILE A 170 1.52 -5.85 -4.29
CA ILE A 170 2.87 -6.18 -3.81
C ILE A 170 3.39 -7.46 -4.48
N GLN A 171 2.55 -8.49 -4.63
CA GLN A 171 2.93 -9.72 -5.33
C GLN A 171 3.27 -9.48 -6.81
N GLN A 172 2.54 -8.57 -7.49
CA GLN A 172 2.85 -8.21 -8.88
C GLN A 172 4.22 -7.52 -9.02
N ALA A 173 4.69 -6.83 -8.00
CA ALA A 173 6.02 -6.25 -7.97
C ALA A 173 7.14 -7.29 -7.81
N GLY A 174 6.80 -8.57 -7.55
CA GLY A 174 7.75 -9.67 -7.39
C GLY A 174 8.63 -9.53 -6.15
N GLU A 175 9.91 -9.87 -6.27
CA GLU A 175 10.82 -9.80 -5.13
C GLU A 175 11.14 -8.35 -4.77
N ALA A 176 10.57 -7.92 -3.67
CA ALA A 176 10.86 -6.66 -2.99
C ALA A 176 10.88 -6.96 -1.49
N GLN A 177 11.94 -6.60 -0.79
CA GLN A 177 12.09 -6.85 0.65
C GLN A 177 11.79 -5.60 1.48
N THR A 178 11.94 -4.43 0.87
CA THR A 178 11.74 -3.14 1.51
C THR A 178 10.72 -2.31 0.74
N ILE A 179 9.73 -1.81 1.45
CA ILE A 179 8.60 -1.07 0.89
C ILE A 179 8.55 0.32 1.51
N LEU A 180 8.29 1.33 0.68
CA LEU A 180 8.03 2.70 1.10
C LEU A 180 6.58 3.06 0.77
N ASP A 181 5.85 3.60 1.76
CA ASP A 181 4.57 4.26 1.56
C ASP A 181 4.61 5.64 2.23
N PRO A 182 4.81 6.71 1.46
CA PRO A 182 4.92 8.06 2.02
C PRO A 182 3.59 8.70 2.42
N LEU A 183 2.44 8.02 2.17
CA LEU A 183 1.09 8.54 2.38
C LEU A 183 0.20 7.42 2.90
N ALA A 184 0.57 6.89 4.07
CA ALA A 184 0.14 5.58 4.54
C ALA A 184 -1.34 5.50 4.95
N GLY A 185 -1.98 6.62 5.30
CA GLY A 185 -3.33 6.62 5.80
C GLY A 185 -3.50 5.64 6.97
N SER A 186 -4.45 4.73 6.87
CA SER A 186 -4.72 3.69 7.88
C SER A 186 -3.74 2.50 7.87
N GLY A 187 -2.62 2.57 7.13
CA GLY A 187 -1.53 1.60 7.16
C GLY A 187 -1.77 0.28 6.43
N THR A 188 -2.59 0.26 5.38
CA THR A 188 -2.88 -0.98 4.64
C THR A 188 -1.63 -1.56 3.99
N THR A 189 -0.73 -0.71 3.48
CA THR A 189 0.55 -1.13 2.89
C THR A 189 1.43 -1.83 3.92
N GLY A 190 1.58 -1.26 5.13
CA GLY A 190 2.34 -1.88 6.20
C GLY A 190 1.75 -3.21 6.67
N HIS A 191 0.42 -3.30 6.75
CA HIS A 191 -0.25 -4.56 7.09
C HIS A 191 0.01 -5.64 6.04
N ALA A 192 -0.11 -5.29 4.74
CA ALA A 192 0.21 -6.22 3.66
C ALA A 192 1.69 -6.65 3.70
N ALA A 193 2.61 -5.70 3.92
CA ALA A 193 4.04 -5.98 4.05
C ALA A 193 4.33 -6.94 5.20
N LYS A 194 3.74 -6.72 6.38
CA LYS A 194 3.86 -7.60 7.55
C LYS A 194 3.43 -9.03 7.23
N ASN A 195 2.30 -9.21 6.53
CA ASN A 195 1.80 -10.53 6.15
C ASN A 195 2.75 -11.30 5.22
N PHE A 196 3.59 -10.59 4.47
CA PHE A 196 4.62 -11.18 3.60
C PHE A 196 6.01 -11.22 4.23
N GLY A 197 6.15 -10.87 5.52
CA GLY A 197 7.45 -10.81 6.20
C GLY A 197 8.41 -9.77 5.61
N LYS A 198 7.87 -8.72 4.97
CA LYS A 198 8.65 -7.64 4.35
C LYS A 198 8.81 -6.47 5.30
N ARG A 199 9.87 -5.68 5.13
CA ARG A 199 10.05 -4.42 5.84
C ARG A 199 9.29 -3.31 5.13
N CYS A 200 8.65 -2.43 5.90
CA CYS A 200 7.93 -1.30 5.34
C CYS A 200 8.16 -0.03 6.18
N VAL A 201 8.48 1.05 5.51
CA VAL A 201 8.50 2.39 6.09
C VAL A 201 7.30 3.15 5.58
N MET A 202 6.53 3.70 6.51
CA MET A 202 5.33 4.46 6.26
C MET A 202 5.46 5.87 6.83
N ILE A 203 4.91 6.86 6.12
CA ILE A 203 4.79 8.23 6.61
C ILE A 203 3.31 8.60 6.58
N GLU A 204 2.82 9.18 7.68
CA GLU A 204 1.45 9.66 7.76
C GLU A 204 1.43 10.98 8.54
N ARG A 205 0.72 11.97 7.99
CA ARG A 205 0.65 13.32 8.56
C ARG A 205 -0.34 13.43 9.72
N GLU A 206 -1.44 12.69 9.65
CA GLU A 206 -2.52 12.74 10.63
C GLU A 206 -2.27 11.71 11.73
N GLU A 207 -2.03 12.17 12.96
CA GLU A 207 -1.73 11.30 14.10
C GLU A 207 -2.79 10.23 14.33
N ARG A 208 -4.07 10.56 14.16
CA ARG A 208 -5.19 9.61 14.28
C ARG A 208 -5.06 8.41 13.33
N TYR A 209 -4.50 8.61 12.14
CA TYR A 209 -4.27 7.51 11.20
C TYR A 209 -3.01 6.72 11.55
N CYS A 210 -1.97 7.38 12.09
CA CYS A 210 -0.83 6.68 12.69
C CYS A 210 -1.30 5.74 13.81
N GLU A 211 -2.21 6.20 14.68
CA GLU A 211 -2.75 5.40 15.77
C GLU A 211 -3.56 4.19 15.25
N ILE A 212 -4.43 4.40 14.25
CA ILE A 212 -5.18 3.32 13.61
C ILE A 212 -4.22 2.30 12.99
N ALA A 213 -3.22 2.77 12.25
CA ALA A 213 -2.22 1.90 11.61
C ALA A 213 -1.43 1.10 12.65
N ALA A 214 -0.95 1.75 13.71
CA ALA A 214 -0.20 1.10 14.77
C ALA A 214 -1.02 0.03 15.50
N ARG A 215 -2.29 0.30 15.80
CA ARG A 215 -3.21 -0.68 16.42
C ARG A 215 -3.44 -1.90 15.51
N ARG A 216 -3.64 -1.68 14.20
CA ARG A 216 -3.78 -2.78 13.22
C ARG A 216 -2.54 -3.65 13.16
N LEU A 217 -1.37 -3.03 13.18
CA LEU A 217 -0.08 -3.71 13.11
C LEU A 217 0.27 -4.42 14.42
N ALA A 218 -0.18 -3.91 15.56
CA ALA A 218 0.02 -4.55 16.86
C ALA A 218 -0.85 -5.80 17.06
N GLN A 219 -1.94 -5.97 16.29
CA GLN A 219 -2.73 -7.18 16.34
C GLN A 219 -1.89 -8.36 15.83
N GLU A 220 -1.71 -9.36 16.69
CA GLU A 220 -1.10 -10.61 16.28
C GLU A 220 -2.06 -11.35 15.35
N VAL A 221 -1.59 -11.65 14.14
CA VAL A 221 -2.27 -12.63 13.30
C VAL A 221 -1.96 -13.99 13.93
N LEU A 222 -2.92 -14.55 14.66
CA LEU A 222 -2.80 -15.94 15.11
C LEU A 222 -2.54 -16.80 13.86
N PRO A 223 -1.44 -17.58 13.83
CA PRO A 223 -1.20 -18.47 12.70
C PRO A 223 -2.40 -19.42 12.62
N PHE A 224 -3.08 -19.42 11.48
CA PHE A 224 -4.08 -20.45 11.19
C PHE A 224 -3.34 -21.78 11.27
N SER A 225 -3.59 -22.51 12.35
CA SER A 225 -3.16 -23.90 12.48
C SER A 225 -3.88 -24.67 11.37
N SER A 226 -3.15 -24.99 10.31
CA SER A 226 -3.61 -25.94 9.30
C SER A 226 -3.73 -27.29 10.01
N HIS A 227 -4.90 -27.55 10.57
CA HIS A 227 -5.25 -28.92 10.96
C HIS A 227 -5.33 -29.73 9.66
N ASN A 228 -4.21 -30.39 9.37
CA ASN A 228 -4.16 -31.47 8.42
C ASN A 228 -5.00 -32.62 9.02
N THR A 229 -6.29 -32.60 8.75
CA THR A 229 -7.16 -33.75 9.00
C THR A 229 -6.69 -34.82 8.01
N LYS A 230 -5.77 -35.68 8.44
CA LYS A 230 -5.54 -36.95 7.77
C LYS A 230 -6.88 -37.67 7.77
N LEU A 231 -7.49 -37.75 6.61
CA LEU A 231 -8.56 -38.72 6.36
C LEU A 231 -7.95 -40.09 6.61
N SER A 232 -8.34 -40.71 7.72
CA SER A 232 -8.00 -42.07 8.04
C SER A 232 -8.62 -42.99 6.97
N ASP A 233 -7.78 -43.79 6.35
CA ASP A 233 -8.15 -44.86 5.44
C ASP A 233 -9.27 -45.68 6.02
N SER A 234 -10.35 -45.78 5.27
CA SER A 234 -11.42 -46.73 5.54
C SER A 234 -10.93 -48.14 5.22
N PRO A 235 -11.20 -49.16 6.06
CA PRO A 235 -10.76 -50.50 5.80
C PRO A 235 -11.52 -51.10 4.61
N SER A 236 -10.76 -51.72 3.73
CA SER A 236 -11.24 -52.52 2.62
C SER A 236 -12.18 -53.64 3.10
N CYS A 237 -13.40 -53.62 2.61
CA CYS A 237 -14.32 -54.76 2.75
C CYS A 237 -13.85 -55.84 1.77
N SER A 238 -13.27 -56.91 2.33
CA SER A 238 -12.94 -58.13 1.61
C SER A 238 -14.22 -58.91 1.30
N ASP A 239 -14.30 -59.38 0.05
CA ASP A 239 -15.19 -60.40 -0.47
C ASP A 239 -15.40 -61.56 0.48
N GLN A 240 -16.65 -61.98 0.65
CA GLN A 240 -17.02 -63.39 0.83
C GLN A 240 -18.37 -63.64 0.20
N ARG A 241 -18.34 -64.48 -0.89
CA ARG A 241 -19.33 -65.38 -1.50
C ARG A 241 -20.49 -64.76 -2.28
#